data_4486f11ada2ed88e6cccc80d4224d936
#
_entry.id   4486f11ada2ed88e6cccc80d4224d936
#
_cell.length_a   1.000
_cell.length_b   1.000
_cell.length_c   1.000
_cell.angle_alpha   90.00
_cell.angle_beta   90.00
_cell.angle_gamma   90.00
#
_symmetry.space_group_name_H-M   'P 1'
#
loop_
_entity.id
_entity.type
_entity.pdbx_description
1 polymer ?
#
loop_
_entity_poly.entity_id
_entity_poly.type
_entity_poly.pdbx_seq_one_letter_code
_entity_poly.pdbx_strand_id
1 'polypeptide(L)'
;MGILGMVHDLDLTDAQKQQIHALMEEQRKGGEPGAQIRAAEQKLHAALLAETPDLQAIEDAKAALNAAHAAELDHQVDLMQKVAQILTSVQRSQLLNREPSRSPR
;
A
#
# COMPACT_ATOMS: atom_id res chain seq x y z
N MET A 1 -3.45 7.20 -3.00
CA MET A 1 -3.98 6.70 -4.25
C MET A 1 -3.14 5.57 -4.80
N GLY A 2 -3.74 4.48 -5.10
CA GLY A 2 -3.02 3.34 -5.57
C GLY A 2 -3.14 3.14 -7.06
N ILE A 3 -2.46 2.12 -7.54
CA ILE A 3 -2.49 1.77 -8.95
C ILE A 3 -3.91 1.44 -9.42
N LEU A 4 -4.77 0.98 -8.50
CA LEU A 4 -6.12 0.58 -8.88
C LEU A 4 -6.96 1.75 -9.39
N GLY A 5 -6.72 2.94 -8.86
CA GLY A 5 -7.42 4.10 -9.38
C GLY A 5 -7.02 4.45 -10.79
N MET A 6 -5.77 4.21 -11.13
CA MET A 6 -5.29 4.46 -12.48
C MET A 6 -5.79 3.41 -13.47
N VAL A 7 -5.96 2.19 -13.00
CA VAL A 7 -6.40 1.09 -13.85
C VAL A 7 -7.80 1.31 -14.38
N HIS A 8 -8.64 2.01 -13.62
CA HIS A 8 -10.00 2.29 -14.06
C HIS A 8 -10.07 3.06 -15.36
N ASP A 9 -9.03 3.81 -15.68
CA ASP A 9 -8.99 4.58 -16.91
C ASP A 9 -8.56 3.75 -18.11
N LEU A 10 -8.18 2.51 -17.90
CA LEU A 10 -7.77 1.64 -18.98
C LEU A 10 -8.95 0.86 -19.52
N ASP A 11 -8.80 0.45 -20.77
CA ASP A 11 -9.79 -0.39 -21.44
C ASP A 11 -9.58 -1.83 -21.02
N LEU A 12 -10.20 -2.24 -19.93
CA LEU A 12 -10.05 -3.59 -19.40
C LEU A 12 -11.09 -4.52 -19.97
N THR A 13 -10.70 -5.76 -20.23
CA THR A 13 -11.67 -6.79 -20.58
C THR A 13 -12.45 -7.17 -19.32
N ASP A 14 -13.60 -7.84 -19.55
CA ASP A 14 -14.39 -8.31 -18.41
C ASP A 14 -13.61 -9.28 -17.54
N ALA A 15 -12.80 -10.15 -18.17
CA ALA A 15 -11.99 -11.09 -17.42
C ALA A 15 -10.98 -10.35 -16.55
N GLN A 16 -10.35 -9.31 -17.10
CA GLN A 16 -9.40 -8.51 -16.32
C GLN A 16 -10.08 -7.84 -15.14
N LYS A 17 -11.26 -7.30 -15.37
CA LYS A 17 -12.01 -6.63 -14.28
C LYS A 17 -12.33 -7.61 -13.18
N GLN A 18 -12.73 -8.83 -13.52
CA GLN A 18 -13.03 -9.83 -12.52
C GLN A 18 -11.80 -10.25 -11.73
N GLN A 19 -10.67 -10.40 -12.42
CA GLN A 19 -9.43 -10.76 -11.76
C GLN A 19 -8.97 -9.68 -10.79
N ILE A 20 -9.07 -8.44 -11.20
CA ILE A 20 -8.69 -7.33 -10.32
C ILE A 20 -9.64 -7.23 -9.15
N HIS A 21 -10.93 -7.43 -9.40
CA HIS A 21 -11.91 -7.42 -8.31
C HIS A 21 -11.61 -8.52 -7.28
N ALA A 22 -11.24 -9.70 -7.76
CA ALA A 22 -10.89 -10.79 -6.86
C ALA A 22 -9.68 -10.46 -6.01
N LEU A 23 -8.69 -9.79 -6.59
CA LEU A 23 -7.50 -9.35 -5.83
C LEU A 23 -7.90 -8.37 -4.73
N MET A 24 -8.79 -7.45 -5.05
CA MET A 24 -9.24 -6.47 -4.05
C MET A 24 -10.00 -7.14 -2.92
N GLU A 25 -10.81 -8.14 -3.24
CA GLU A 25 -11.53 -8.88 -2.21
C GLU A 25 -10.56 -9.61 -1.29
N GLU A 26 -9.52 -10.19 -1.84
CA GLU A 26 -8.50 -10.85 -1.02
C GLU A 26 -7.80 -9.88 -0.10
N GLN A 27 -7.50 -8.69 -0.61
CA GLN A 27 -6.85 -7.66 0.20
C GLN A 27 -7.74 -7.26 1.35
N ARG A 28 -9.03 -7.12 1.07
CA ARG A 28 -9.98 -6.70 2.11
C ARG A 28 -10.10 -7.74 3.21
N LYS A 29 -10.02 -9.02 2.85
CA LYS A 29 -10.10 -10.10 3.84
C LYS A 29 -8.94 -10.08 4.81
N GLY A 30 -7.80 -9.58 4.36
CA GLY A 30 -6.61 -9.50 5.20
C GLY A 30 -6.66 -8.39 6.23
N GLY A 31 -7.73 -7.60 6.25
CA GLY A 31 -7.86 -6.51 7.19
C GLY A 31 -7.62 -5.17 6.53
N GLU A 32 -7.81 -4.14 7.31
CA GLU A 32 -7.68 -2.78 6.81
C GLU A 32 -6.21 -2.43 6.60
N PRO A 33 -5.83 -2.00 5.39
CA PRO A 33 -4.46 -1.55 5.17
C PRO A 33 -4.16 -0.35 6.07
N GLY A 34 -3.01 -0.35 6.68
CA GLY A 34 -2.62 0.77 7.51
C GLY A 34 -3.07 0.67 8.95
N ALA A 35 -3.90 -0.33 9.30
CA ALA A 35 -4.31 -0.48 10.68
C ALA A 35 -3.12 -0.72 11.60
N GLN A 36 -2.17 -1.53 11.16
CA GLN A 36 -0.98 -1.80 11.95
C GLN A 36 -0.11 -0.56 12.09
N ILE A 37 -0.05 0.24 11.03
CA ILE A 37 0.72 1.47 11.08
C ILE A 37 0.11 2.43 12.09
N ARG A 38 -1.22 2.57 12.08
CA ARG A 38 -1.88 3.46 13.03
C ARG A 38 -1.68 2.99 14.46
N ALA A 39 -1.78 1.69 14.70
CA ALA A 39 -1.56 1.15 16.03
C ALA A 39 -0.14 1.41 16.51
N ALA A 40 0.83 1.22 15.61
CA ALA A 40 2.23 1.45 15.96
C ALA A 40 2.49 2.94 16.21
N GLU A 41 1.85 3.81 15.43
CA GLU A 41 1.98 5.25 15.65
C GLU A 41 1.43 5.65 17.00
N GLN A 42 0.30 5.09 17.39
CA GLN A 42 -0.28 5.39 18.69
C GLN A 42 0.64 4.97 19.82
N LYS A 43 1.26 3.80 19.69
CA LYS A 43 2.21 3.35 20.70
C LYS A 43 3.41 4.27 20.80
N LEU A 44 3.91 4.71 19.65
CA LEU A 44 5.04 5.64 19.64
C LEU A 44 4.68 6.95 20.30
N HIS A 45 3.51 7.50 19.97
CA HIS A 45 3.07 8.75 20.56
C HIS A 45 2.91 8.60 22.08
N ALA A 46 2.32 7.48 22.51
CA ALA A 46 2.16 7.25 23.93
C ALA A 46 3.50 7.18 24.65
N ALA A 47 4.49 6.56 24.03
CA ALA A 47 5.82 6.48 24.62
C ALA A 47 6.50 7.83 24.69
N LEU A 48 6.35 8.64 23.63
CA LEU A 48 6.96 9.95 23.58
C LEU A 48 6.32 10.93 24.55
N LEU A 49 5.01 10.82 24.75
CA LEU A 49 4.25 11.77 25.55
C LEU A 49 4.02 11.30 26.97
N ALA A 50 4.65 10.21 27.35
CA ALA A 50 4.53 9.71 28.72
C ALA A 50 5.13 10.71 29.70
N GLU A 51 4.60 10.70 30.90
CA GLU A 51 5.06 11.61 31.94
C GLU A 51 6.56 11.41 32.20
N THR A 52 7.00 10.17 32.19
CA THR A 52 8.41 9.82 32.33
C THR A 52 8.81 8.98 31.13
N PRO A 53 9.26 9.60 30.06
CA PRO A 53 9.57 8.84 28.86
C PRO A 53 10.68 7.81 29.08
N ASP A 54 10.47 6.64 28.53
CA ASP A 54 11.41 5.54 28.61
C ASP A 54 12.04 5.39 27.22
N LEU A 55 13.35 5.58 27.15
CA LEU A 55 14.05 5.53 25.87
C LEU A 55 13.91 4.17 25.21
N GLN A 56 13.91 3.09 26.01
CA GLN A 56 13.77 1.77 25.43
C GLN A 56 12.38 1.58 24.82
N ALA A 57 11.34 2.06 25.50
CA ALA A 57 9.99 1.98 24.98
C ALA A 57 9.86 2.76 23.67
N ILE A 58 10.52 3.91 23.59
CA ILE A 58 10.51 4.72 22.38
C ILE A 58 11.19 3.98 21.23
N GLU A 59 12.34 3.37 21.52
CA GLU A 59 13.05 2.62 20.49
C GLU A 59 12.26 1.43 20.00
N ASP A 60 11.62 0.71 20.93
CA ASP A 60 10.79 -0.44 20.57
C ASP A 60 9.61 -0.02 19.71
N ALA A 61 8.96 1.07 20.09
CA ALA A 61 7.82 1.57 19.33
C ALA A 61 8.23 2.05 17.94
N LYS A 62 9.40 2.67 17.86
CA LYS A 62 9.94 3.12 16.59
C LYS A 62 10.21 1.95 15.66
N ALA A 63 10.81 0.89 16.22
CA ALA A 63 11.09 -0.31 15.42
C ALA A 63 9.80 -0.96 14.94
N ALA A 64 8.78 -1.00 15.79
CA ALA A 64 7.49 -1.56 15.41
C ALA A 64 6.86 -0.76 14.27
N LEU A 65 6.97 0.57 14.34
CA LEU A 65 6.43 1.41 13.28
C LEU A 65 7.16 1.19 11.96
N ASN A 66 8.49 1.09 12.02
CA ASN A 66 9.28 0.80 10.82
C ASN A 66 8.88 -0.55 10.22
N ALA A 67 8.66 -1.55 11.05
CA ALA A 67 8.25 -2.86 10.57
C ALA A 67 6.86 -2.81 9.92
N ALA A 68 5.95 -2.03 10.50
CA ALA A 68 4.61 -1.90 9.94
C ALA A 68 4.65 -1.23 8.58
N HIS A 69 5.49 -0.20 8.43
CA HIS A 69 5.64 0.46 7.14
C HIS A 69 6.24 -0.48 6.10
N ALA A 70 7.23 -1.27 6.49
CA ALA A 70 7.84 -2.21 5.56
C ALA A 70 6.85 -3.26 5.10
N ALA A 71 6.02 -3.76 6.02
CA ALA A 71 5.01 -4.75 5.68
C ALA A 71 3.98 -4.15 4.71
N GLU A 72 3.62 -2.90 4.93
CA GLU A 72 2.66 -2.23 4.05
C GLU A 72 3.25 -2.06 2.66
N LEU A 73 4.52 -1.67 2.58
CA LEU A 73 5.18 -1.53 1.29
C LEU A 73 5.22 -2.87 0.55
N ASP A 74 5.57 -3.93 1.26
CA ASP A 74 5.59 -5.27 0.65
C ASP A 74 4.22 -5.65 0.11
N HIS A 75 3.18 -5.33 0.86
CA HIS A 75 1.81 -5.58 0.44
C HIS A 75 1.46 -4.83 -0.83
N GLN A 76 1.82 -3.55 -0.88
CA GLN A 76 1.52 -2.73 -2.03
C GLN A 76 2.24 -3.21 -3.28
N VAL A 77 3.52 -3.55 -3.12
CA VAL A 77 4.32 -4.03 -4.25
C VAL A 77 3.76 -5.35 -4.76
N ASP A 78 3.41 -6.25 -3.83
CA ASP A 78 2.84 -7.54 -4.22
C ASP A 78 1.55 -7.35 -5.00
N LEU A 79 0.67 -6.47 -4.52
CA LEU A 79 -0.58 -6.20 -5.21
C LEU A 79 -0.34 -5.61 -6.59
N MET A 80 0.58 -4.67 -6.69
CA MET A 80 0.89 -4.06 -7.98
C MET A 80 1.46 -5.07 -8.96
N GLN A 81 2.29 -5.99 -8.47
CA GLN A 81 2.83 -7.04 -9.33
C GLN A 81 1.72 -7.92 -9.87
N LYS A 82 0.77 -8.27 -9.02
CA LYS A 82 -0.34 -9.11 -9.44
C LYS A 82 -1.23 -8.39 -10.45
N VAL A 83 -1.50 -7.12 -10.22
CA VAL A 83 -2.28 -6.34 -11.17
C VAL A 83 -1.53 -6.22 -12.49
N ALA A 84 -0.24 -5.96 -12.44
CA ALA A 84 0.56 -5.82 -13.65
C ALA A 84 0.56 -7.09 -14.48
N GLN A 85 0.52 -8.25 -13.83
CA GLN A 85 0.46 -9.52 -14.55
C GLN A 85 -0.87 -9.72 -15.27
N ILE A 86 -1.93 -9.12 -14.74
CA ILE A 86 -3.24 -9.19 -15.38
C ILE A 86 -3.28 -8.30 -16.62
N LEU A 87 -2.56 -7.20 -16.60
CA LEU A 87 -2.57 -6.24 -17.70
C LEU A 87 -1.69 -6.67 -18.85
N THR A 88 -2.07 -6.24 -20.05
CA THR A 88 -1.21 -6.44 -21.22
C THR A 88 -0.05 -5.45 -21.19
N SER A 89 0.97 -5.71 -22.02
CA SER A 89 2.10 -4.79 -22.07
C SER A 89 1.68 -3.41 -22.56
N VAL A 90 0.69 -3.33 -23.44
CA VAL A 90 0.20 -2.04 -23.90
C VAL A 90 -0.45 -1.28 -22.74
N GLN A 91 -1.27 -1.98 -21.97
CA GLN A 91 -1.93 -1.35 -20.84
C GLN A 91 -0.93 -0.89 -19.79
N ARG A 92 0.11 -1.68 -19.54
CA ARG A 92 1.15 -1.27 -18.59
C ARG A 92 1.87 -0.01 -19.08
N SER A 93 2.13 0.07 -20.38
CA SER A 93 2.75 1.27 -20.93
C SER A 93 1.87 2.49 -20.76
N GLN A 94 0.57 2.31 -20.92
CA GLN A 94 -0.37 3.40 -20.73
C GLN A 94 -0.34 3.92 -19.31
N LEU A 95 -0.24 3.02 -18.35
CA LEU A 95 -0.14 3.43 -16.94
C LEU A 95 1.13 4.21 -16.68
N LEU A 96 2.25 3.75 -17.22
CA LEU A 96 3.51 4.45 -17.05
C LEU A 96 3.44 5.87 -17.60
N ASN A 97 2.79 6.03 -18.73
CA ASN A 97 2.70 7.34 -19.35
C ASN A 97 1.78 8.29 -18.61
N ARG A 98 0.91 7.74 -17.79
CA ARG A 98 -0.06 8.55 -17.07
C ARG A 98 0.37 8.95 -15.67
N GLU A 99 1.46 8.38 -15.17
CA GLU A 99 1.91 8.67 -13.82
C GLU A 99 2.28 10.14 -13.69
N PRO A 100 1.57 10.88 -12.85
CA PRO A 100 1.87 12.30 -12.73
C PRO A 100 3.26 12.58 -12.17
N SER A 101 3.76 11.70 -11.33
CA SER A 101 5.07 11.90 -10.73
C SER A 101 6.20 11.88 -11.75
N ARG A 102 5.93 11.40 -12.95
CA ARG A 102 6.95 11.34 -13.98
C ARG A 102 6.96 12.56 -14.85
N SER A 103 6.03 13.43 -14.65
CA SER A 103 5.94 14.60 -15.48
C SER A 103 7.05 15.57 -15.12
N PRO A 104 8.04 15.73 -15.95
CA PRO A 104 9.07 16.73 -15.67
C PRO A 104 8.55 18.08 -16.06
N ARG A 105 8.90 18.98 -15.55
CA ARG A 105 8.52 20.25 -15.96
C ARG A 105 7.98 21.07 -15.01
#